data_6c57c9df335bf87134ec2bd0226a8833
#
_entry.id   6c57c9df335bf87134ec2bd0226a8833
#
_cell.length_a   1.000
_cell.length_b   1.000
_cell.length_c   1.000
_cell.angle_alpha   90.00
_cell.angle_beta   90.00
_cell.angle_gamma   90.00
#
_symmetry.space_group_name_H-M   'P 1'
#
loop_
_entity.id
_entity.type
_entity.pdbx_description
1 polymer ?
#
loop_
_entity_poly.entity_id
_entity_poly.type
_entity_poly.pdbx_seq_one_letter_code
_entity_poly.pdbx_strand_id
1 'polypeptide(L)'
;MYNWNETNNELKKTFVFATFKEAIDWMVKASVEIEKQNHHPTWTNEYNKVHVCLTTHDEGNTITQKDRELAQALDTIEVNGAF
;
A
#
# COMPACT_ATOMS: atom_id res chain seq x y z
N MET A 1 14.61 3.42 1.11
CA MET A 1 14.29 4.53 2.04
C MET A 1 12.83 4.47 2.44
N TYR A 2 12.54 4.68 3.71
CA TYR A 2 11.18 4.59 4.22
C TYR A 2 10.44 5.91 3.95
N ASN A 3 9.40 5.86 3.12
CA ASN A 3 8.67 7.06 2.70
C ASN A 3 7.23 7.10 3.17
N TRP A 4 6.91 6.37 4.23
CA TRP A 4 5.57 6.37 4.76
C TRP A 4 5.41 7.45 5.83
N ASN A 5 4.32 8.20 5.75
CA ASN A 5 3.96 9.17 6.78
C ASN A 5 3.21 8.50 7.91
N GLU A 6 3.60 8.82 9.15
CA GLU A 6 2.90 8.33 10.33
C GLU A 6 2.10 9.48 10.90
N THR A 7 0.80 9.44 10.73
CA THR A 7 -0.10 10.51 11.15
C THR A 7 -1.38 9.89 11.70
N ASN A 8 -1.82 10.34 12.88
CA ASN A 8 -3.07 9.89 13.48
C ASN A 8 -3.15 8.36 13.56
N ASN A 9 -2.04 7.73 13.97
CA ASN A 9 -1.96 6.28 14.14
C ASN A 9 -2.19 5.50 12.84
N GLU A 10 -1.81 6.10 11.72
CA GLU A 10 -1.90 5.47 10.40
C GLU A 10 -0.60 5.67 9.63
N LEU A 11 -0.25 4.68 8.80
CA LEU A 11 0.81 4.82 7.82
C LEU A 11 0.18 5.19 6.50
N LYS A 12 0.60 6.28 5.90
CA LYS A 12 0.04 6.77 4.64
C LYS A 12 1.13 6.98 3.61
N LYS A 13 0.86 6.58 2.38
CA LYS A 13 1.75 6.81 1.26
C LYS A 13 0.96 6.86 -0.03
N THR A 14 1.41 7.73 -0.94
CA THR A 14 0.86 7.79 -2.30
C THR A 14 1.90 7.22 -3.25
N PHE A 15 1.48 6.20 -4.00
CA PHE A 15 2.30 5.61 -5.06
C PHE A 15 1.91 6.26 -6.37
N VAL A 16 2.90 6.72 -7.13
CA VAL A 16 2.66 7.41 -8.41
C VAL A 16 3.29 6.60 -9.53
N PHE A 17 2.52 6.38 -10.59
CA PHE A 17 2.94 5.57 -11.73
C PHE A 17 2.92 6.42 -13.00
N ALA A 18 3.42 5.85 -14.09
CA ALA A 18 3.42 6.58 -15.36
C ALA A 18 2.02 6.65 -15.97
N THR A 19 1.21 5.59 -15.77
CA THR A 19 -0.10 5.50 -16.39
C THR A 19 -1.12 4.92 -15.42
N PHE A 20 -2.40 5.07 -15.76
CA PHE A 20 -3.48 4.44 -15.02
C PHE A 20 -3.32 2.92 -15.01
N LYS A 21 -2.98 2.34 -16.16
CA LYS A 21 -2.84 0.89 -16.24
C LYS A 21 -1.75 0.37 -15.31
N GLU A 22 -0.64 1.09 -15.21
CA GLU A 22 0.41 0.68 -14.30
C GLU A 22 -0.05 0.74 -12.85
N ALA A 23 -0.85 1.76 -12.51
CA ALA A 23 -1.40 1.86 -11.15
C ALA A 23 -2.30 0.65 -10.86
N ILE A 24 -3.14 0.27 -11.81
CA ILE A 24 -4.02 -0.90 -11.63
C ILE A 24 -3.20 -2.19 -11.56
N ASP A 25 -2.18 -2.34 -12.41
CA ASP A 25 -1.32 -3.53 -12.39
C ASP A 25 -0.63 -3.65 -11.04
N TRP A 26 -0.18 -2.53 -10.48
CA TRP A 26 0.42 -2.53 -9.15
C TRP A 26 -0.59 -2.98 -8.09
N MET A 27 -1.83 -2.49 -8.17
CA MET A 27 -2.86 -2.88 -7.22
C MET A 27 -3.14 -4.38 -7.28
N VAL A 28 -3.15 -4.95 -8.48
CA VAL A 28 -3.35 -6.40 -8.63
C VAL A 28 -2.21 -7.16 -7.96
N LYS A 29 -0.98 -6.75 -8.19
CA LYS A 29 0.17 -7.39 -7.55
C LYS A 29 0.14 -7.20 -6.04
N ALA A 30 -0.20 -6.00 -5.60
CA ALA A 30 -0.29 -5.70 -4.18
C ALA A 30 -1.34 -6.58 -3.49
N SER A 31 -2.44 -6.88 -4.18
CA SER A 31 -3.51 -7.68 -3.60
C SER A 31 -3.02 -9.06 -3.19
N VAL A 32 -2.02 -9.60 -3.87
CA VAL A 32 -1.45 -10.91 -3.52
C VAL A 32 -0.76 -10.83 -2.15
N GLU A 33 0.04 -9.78 -1.92
CA GLU A 33 0.70 -9.60 -0.63
C GLU A 33 -0.30 -9.30 0.48
N ILE A 34 -1.31 -8.51 0.16
CA ILE A 34 -2.36 -8.15 1.13
C ILE A 34 -3.07 -9.41 1.62
N GLU A 35 -3.47 -10.29 0.69
CA GLU A 35 -4.14 -11.54 1.04
C GLU A 35 -3.21 -12.47 1.79
N LYS A 36 -1.94 -12.53 1.37
CA LYS A 36 -0.95 -13.39 1.99
C LYS A 36 -0.71 -13.01 3.46
N GLN A 37 -0.68 -11.72 3.75
CA GLN A 37 -0.47 -11.24 5.11
C GLN A 37 -1.78 -11.12 5.88
N ASN A 38 -2.91 -11.27 5.20
CA ASN A 38 -4.23 -11.15 5.79
C ASN A 38 -4.39 -9.83 6.57
N HIS A 39 -3.89 -8.76 5.98
CA HIS A 39 -3.94 -7.42 6.58
C HIS A 39 -4.26 -6.45 5.46
N HIS A 40 -5.45 -5.83 5.52
CA HIS A 40 -6.00 -5.10 4.38
C HIS A 40 -5.89 -3.58 4.58
N PRO A 41 -5.43 -2.86 3.57
CA PRO A 41 -5.35 -1.40 3.63
C PRO A 41 -6.69 -0.75 3.27
N THR A 42 -6.80 0.53 3.59
CA THR A 42 -7.75 1.38 2.92
C THR A 42 -6.98 2.07 1.80
N TRP A 43 -7.45 1.96 0.57
CA TRP A 43 -6.75 2.61 -0.53
C TRP A 43 -7.72 3.20 -1.54
N THR A 44 -7.20 4.18 -2.29
CA THR A 44 -7.96 4.88 -3.31
C THR A 44 -7.08 5.01 -4.55
N ASN A 45 -7.65 4.68 -5.70
CA ASN A 45 -6.97 4.91 -6.97
C ASN A 45 -7.51 6.20 -7.57
N GLU A 46 -6.58 7.07 -7.96
CA GLU A 46 -6.90 8.31 -8.65
C GLU A 46 -5.99 8.40 -9.86
N TYR A 47 -6.51 8.04 -11.03
CA TYR A 47 -5.76 8.01 -12.29
C TYR A 47 -4.48 7.18 -12.14
N ASN A 48 -3.30 7.83 -12.13
CA ASN A 48 -2.01 7.14 -12.04
C ASN A 48 -1.48 7.06 -10.60
N LYS A 49 -2.32 7.33 -9.61
CA LYS A 49 -1.92 7.35 -8.21
C LYS A 49 -2.71 6.34 -7.41
N VAL A 50 -2.06 5.77 -6.42
CA VAL A 50 -2.73 4.91 -5.43
C VAL A 50 -2.39 5.45 -4.05
N HIS A 51 -3.41 5.93 -3.34
CA HIS A 51 -3.26 6.44 -1.98
C HIS A 51 -3.53 5.30 -1.02
N VAL A 52 -2.54 4.94 -0.21
CA VAL A 52 -2.63 3.78 0.69
C VAL A 52 -2.59 4.24 2.13
N CYS A 53 -3.48 3.70 2.95
CA CYS A 53 -3.54 3.97 4.38
C CYS A 53 -3.57 2.64 5.12
N LEU A 54 -2.65 2.47 6.08
CA LEU A 54 -2.52 1.24 6.86
C LEU A 54 -2.72 1.55 8.35
N THR A 55 -3.56 0.74 8.98
CA THR A 55 -3.71 0.79 10.43
C THR A 55 -4.24 -0.56 10.87
N THR A 56 -4.03 -0.93 12.13
CA THR A 56 -4.52 -2.19 12.66
C THR A 56 -5.77 -1.93 13.51
N HIS A 57 -6.93 -2.24 12.95
CA HIS A 57 -8.21 -1.99 13.62
C HIS A 57 -8.35 -2.81 14.89
N ASP A 58 -7.90 -4.05 14.88
CA ASP A 58 -8.03 -4.95 16.03
C ASP A 58 -7.23 -4.50 17.24
N GLU A 59 -6.27 -3.61 17.04
CA GLU A 59 -5.42 -3.09 18.11
C GLU A 59 -5.81 -1.65 18.47
N GLY A 60 -7.04 -1.26 18.22
CA GLY A 60 -7.50 0.08 18.56
C GLY A 60 -7.16 1.13 17.52
N ASN A 61 -7.06 0.76 16.26
CA ASN A 61 -6.74 1.66 15.17
C ASN A 61 -5.38 2.32 15.37
N THR A 62 -4.36 1.51 15.55
CA THR A 62 -3.01 2.00 15.74
C THR A 62 -2.04 1.27 14.81
N ILE A 63 -0.87 1.85 14.61
CA ILE A 63 0.18 1.24 13.80
C ILE A 63 0.81 0.10 14.59
N THR A 64 0.88 -1.09 13.98
CA THR A 64 1.54 -2.24 14.58
C THR A 64 2.56 -2.80 13.59
N GLN A 65 3.23 -3.87 14.00
CA GLN A 65 4.18 -4.55 13.13
C GLN A 65 3.50 -5.06 11.85
N LYS A 66 2.23 -5.41 11.92
CA LYS A 66 1.48 -5.84 10.73
C LYS A 66 1.48 -4.76 9.65
N ASP A 67 1.28 -3.50 10.05
CA ASP A 67 1.28 -2.38 9.11
C ASP A 67 2.66 -2.16 8.53
N ARG A 68 3.69 -2.26 9.36
CA ARG A 68 5.07 -2.03 8.91
C ARG A 68 5.52 -3.11 7.95
N GLU A 69 5.14 -4.36 8.20
CA GLU A 69 5.48 -5.47 7.30
C GLU A 69 4.76 -5.33 5.96
N LEU A 70 3.49 -4.94 5.98
CA LEU A 70 2.77 -4.74 4.73
C LEU A 70 3.32 -3.53 3.97
N ALA A 71 3.63 -2.43 4.66
CA ALA A 71 4.23 -1.26 4.04
C ALA A 71 5.52 -1.64 3.31
N GLN A 72 6.37 -2.44 3.97
CA GLN A 72 7.62 -2.88 3.38
C GLN A 72 7.38 -3.74 2.15
N ALA A 73 6.43 -4.66 2.22
CA ALA A 73 6.10 -5.53 1.09
C ALA A 73 5.56 -4.72 -0.09
N LEU A 74 4.70 -3.74 0.17
CA LEU A 74 4.16 -2.89 -0.89
C LEU A 74 5.25 -2.08 -1.57
N ASP A 75 6.25 -1.63 -0.81
CA ASP A 75 7.36 -0.85 -1.37
C ASP A 75 8.24 -1.66 -2.31
N THR A 76 8.22 -2.99 -2.22
CA THR A 76 9.06 -3.84 -3.07
C THR A 76 8.38 -4.26 -4.36
N ILE A 77 7.09 -3.98 -4.53
CA ILE A 77 6.36 -4.39 -5.72
C ILE A 77 6.73 -3.46 -6.88
N GLU A 78 7.15 -4.05 -7.99
CA GLU A 78 7.54 -3.29 -9.17
C GLU A 78 6.54 -3.51 -10.29
N VAL A 79 6.25 -2.42 -10.98
CA VAL A 79 5.42 -2.44 -12.17
C VAL A 79 6.17 -1.67 -13.24
N ASN A 80 6.25 -2.25 -14.42
CA ASN A 80 6.89 -1.55 -15.52
C ASN A 80 6.14 -1.86 -16.81
N GLY A 81 6.44 -1.10 -17.84
CA GLY A 81 5.75 -1.22 -19.11
C GLY A 81 6.02 -2.51 -19.86
N ALA A 82 6.86 -3.37 -19.33
CA ALA A 82 7.20 -4.63 -19.95
C ALA A 82 6.19 -5.74 -19.68
N PHE A 83 5.28 -5.50 -18.83
CA PHE A 83 4.24 -6.49 -18.57
C PHE A 83 3.37 -6.70 -19.73
#